data_a5e470dfde35bb49fcb43a285ce591c4
#
_entry.id   a5e470dfde35bb49fcb43a285ce591c4
#
_cell.length_a   1.000
_cell.length_b   1.000
_cell.length_c   1.000
_cell.angle_alpha   90.00
_cell.angle_beta   90.00
_cell.angle_gamma   90.00
#
_symmetry.space_group_name_H-M   'P 1'
#
loop_
_entity.id
_entity.type
_entity.pdbx_description
1 polymer ?
#
loop_
_entity_poly.entity_id
_entity_poly.type
_entity_poly.pdbx_seq_one_letter_code
_entity_poly.pdbx_strand_id
1 'polypeptide(L)'
;MNKTWNWSLTVALAGFLFGFDTVVISGANAPIKELWQTSAWFHGVFIMSMALWGTVLGSLGGGVPTRVWGRKKTLIAVGLLYLISAIGSALAPDPYLFSFFRFLGGVGVGASTVAAPTYISEISSAQNRGRLVALYQFNIVFGILIAFLSNYLLDGFGGTNDWRWMLGVEALPAAFYCVLIFGIPQSPRWLAVTKGDDEQALRILERILNSSDAAKSELTAIKSHTTGNSVKDSVFNGKFKKPLQLAFLLAFFNQLSGINFILYYAPVILENAGFAASDSLLSSIAIGGTNLLFTFAGLYLIDRMGRKSLMYIGSVGYIVSLLMVSYGFKTGASAEFNLFFILTFIASHAVGQGAVIWVFISEIFPNSVRAAGQAWGTGTHWVFAALITMLGEVVLEAFPGWIIFGFFAVFMLLQLLFTHFMMPETKGVSLEELQDQLASKDD
;
A
#
# COMPACT_ATOMS: atom_id res chain seq x y z
N MET A 1 9.46 12.29 -25.17
CA MET A 1 9.12 12.08 -23.75
C MET A 1 10.39 12.20 -22.90
N ASN A 2 10.37 12.94 -21.80
CA ASN A 2 11.58 13.14 -20.96
C ASN A 2 12.02 11.79 -20.36
N LYS A 3 13.33 11.45 -20.42
CA LYS A 3 13.89 10.18 -19.92
C LYS A 3 13.49 9.89 -18.46
N THR A 4 13.45 10.94 -17.64
CA THR A 4 13.03 10.85 -16.23
C THR A 4 11.60 10.31 -16.08
N TRP A 5 10.66 10.74 -16.95
CA TRP A 5 9.30 10.22 -16.95
C TRP A 5 9.22 8.73 -17.28
N ASN A 6 9.98 8.30 -18.31
CA ASN A 6 10.02 6.88 -18.68
C ASN A 6 10.58 6.01 -17.56
N TRP A 7 11.68 6.44 -16.93
CA TRP A 7 12.27 5.70 -15.80
C TRP A 7 11.34 5.68 -14.58
N SER A 8 10.70 6.81 -14.27
CA SER A 8 9.74 6.90 -13.17
C SER A 8 8.51 6.03 -13.44
N LEU A 9 7.99 6.02 -14.66
CA LEU A 9 6.86 5.16 -15.04
C LEU A 9 7.24 3.68 -14.94
N THR A 10 8.42 3.30 -15.45
CA THR A 10 8.92 1.92 -15.31
C THR A 10 8.97 1.49 -13.84
N VAL A 11 9.52 2.34 -12.96
CA VAL A 11 9.61 2.01 -11.53
C VAL A 11 8.23 2.02 -10.86
N ALA A 12 7.34 2.92 -11.28
CA ALA A 12 5.97 2.97 -10.76
C ALA A 12 5.15 1.70 -11.07
N LEU A 13 5.51 0.92 -12.09
CA LEU A 13 4.91 -0.39 -12.36
C LEU A 13 5.10 -1.40 -11.21
N ALA A 14 6.11 -1.23 -10.35
CA ALA A 14 6.19 -2.00 -9.11
C ALA A 14 4.97 -1.74 -8.19
N GLY A 15 4.39 -0.53 -8.24
CA GLY A 15 3.12 -0.23 -7.57
C GLY A 15 1.93 -0.97 -8.21
N PHE A 16 1.91 -1.10 -9.55
CA PHE A 16 0.89 -1.90 -10.23
C PHE A 16 0.91 -3.36 -9.76
N LEU A 17 2.10 -3.97 -9.74
CA LEU A 17 2.27 -5.35 -9.27
C LEU A 17 1.87 -5.49 -7.80
N PHE A 18 2.23 -4.53 -6.95
CA PHE A 18 1.77 -4.49 -5.57
C PHE A 18 0.24 -4.50 -5.47
N GLY A 19 -0.43 -3.59 -6.18
CA GLY A 19 -1.90 -3.52 -6.14
C GLY A 19 -2.58 -4.77 -6.69
N PHE A 20 -2.01 -5.35 -7.76
CA PHE A 20 -2.49 -6.57 -8.37
C PHE A 20 -2.36 -7.75 -7.40
N ASP A 21 -1.15 -8.00 -6.86
CA ASP A 21 -0.87 -9.10 -5.93
C ASP A 21 -1.74 -9.04 -4.67
N THR A 22 -2.07 -7.82 -4.22
CA THR A 22 -2.88 -7.61 -3.01
C THR A 22 -4.28 -8.22 -3.14
N VAL A 23 -4.98 -8.05 -4.25
CA VAL A 23 -6.38 -8.44 -4.35
C VAL A 23 -6.66 -9.61 -5.28
N VAL A 24 -5.69 -10.03 -6.10
CA VAL A 24 -5.87 -11.17 -7.01
C VAL A 24 -6.28 -12.45 -6.27
N ILE A 25 -5.83 -12.63 -5.04
CA ILE A 25 -6.17 -13.74 -4.16
C ILE A 25 -7.67 -13.79 -3.82
N SER A 26 -8.38 -12.66 -3.89
CA SER A 26 -9.80 -12.60 -3.52
C SER A 26 -10.69 -13.46 -4.44
N GLY A 27 -10.39 -13.53 -5.73
CA GLY A 27 -11.09 -14.40 -6.68
C GLY A 27 -10.71 -15.87 -6.54
N ALA A 28 -9.51 -16.15 -6.07
CA ALA A 28 -9.01 -17.51 -5.86
C ALA A 28 -9.38 -18.10 -4.48
N ASN A 29 -9.93 -17.30 -3.57
CA ASN A 29 -10.20 -17.67 -2.17
C ASN A 29 -11.11 -18.93 -2.08
N ALA A 30 -12.33 -18.86 -2.57
CA ALA A 30 -13.30 -19.93 -2.47
C ALA A 30 -12.84 -21.21 -3.21
N PRO A 31 -12.38 -21.17 -4.48
CA PRO A 31 -11.85 -22.34 -5.18
C PRO A 31 -10.68 -23.03 -4.46
N ILE A 32 -9.74 -22.28 -3.88
CA ILE A 32 -8.61 -22.84 -3.13
C ILE A 32 -9.09 -23.50 -1.83
N LYS A 33 -10.04 -22.87 -1.12
CA LYS A 33 -10.59 -23.40 0.12
C LYS A 33 -11.31 -24.74 -0.14
N GLU A 34 -12.08 -24.82 -1.20
CA GLU A 34 -12.75 -26.04 -1.63
C GLU A 34 -11.77 -27.12 -2.05
N LEU A 35 -10.77 -26.78 -2.88
CA LEU A 35 -9.78 -27.75 -3.39
C LEU A 35 -8.98 -28.42 -2.26
N TRP A 36 -8.50 -27.63 -1.31
CA TRP A 36 -7.62 -28.13 -0.24
C TRP A 36 -8.33 -28.42 1.07
N GLN A 37 -9.65 -28.25 1.12
CA GLN A 37 -10.50 -28.52 2.31
C GLN A 37 -9.90 -27.90 3.59
N THR A 38 -9.43 -26.68 3.48
CA THR A 38 -8.75 -25.99 4.57
C THR A 38 -9.73 -25.48 5.61
N SER A 39 -9.40 -25.60 6.90
CA SER A 39 -10.16 -24.94 7.97
C SER A 39 -10.05 -23.41 7.88
N ALA A 40 -11.01 -22.67 8.41
CA ALA A 40 -10.98 -21.20 8.39
C ALA A 40 -9.69 -20.61 8.95
N TRP A 41 -9.22 -21.17 10.07
CA TRP A 41 -7.95 -20.73 10.67
C TRP A 41 -6.75 -20.97 9.74
N PHE A 42 -6.62 -22.19 9.22
CA PHE A 42 -5.52 -22.53 8.31
C PHE A 42 -5.57 -21.66 7.05
N HIS A 43 -6.75 -21.51 6.47
CA HIS A 43 -6.95 -20.71 5.26
C HIS A 43 -6.57 -19.24 5.47
N GLY A 44 -7.03 -18.64 6.56
CA GLY A 44 -6.68 -17.28 6.94
C GLY A 44 -5.17 -17.08 7.12
N VAL A 45 -4.50 -17.99 7.83
CA VAL A 45 -3.06 -17.90 8.12
C VAL A 45 -2.23 -18.16 6.87
N PHE A 46 -2.43 -19.29 6.20
CA PHE A 46 -1.51 -19.77 5.16
C PHE A 46 -1.89 -19.34 3.75
N ILE A 47 -3.18 -19.11 3.47
CA ILE A 47 -3.62 -18.73 2.12
C ILE A 47 -3.82 -17.23 2.00
N MET A 48 -4.62 -16.62 2.89
CA MET A 48 -5.03 -15.24 2.72
C MET A 48 -4.00 -14.22 3.23
N SER A 49 -3.32 -14.47 4.35
CA SER A 49 -2.46 -13.47 5.00
C SER A 49 -0.97 -13.65 4.73
N MET A 50 -0.52 -14.75 4.13
CA MET A 50 0.92 -15.03 4.04
C MET A 50 1.70 -14.00 3.21
N ALA A 51 1.10 -13.48 2.14
CA ALA A 51 1.68 -12.35 1.38
C ALA A 51 1.84 -11.10 2.27
N LEU A 52 0.88 -10.79 3.13
CA LEU A 52 0.96 -9.64 4.03
C LEU A 52 2.06 -9.82 5.09
N TRP A 53 2.26 -11.03 5.62
CA TRP A 53 3.40 -11.29 6.50
C TRP A 53 4.74 -11.13 5.79
N GLY A 54 4.82 -11.55 4.53
CA GLY A 54 5.96 -11.22 3.66
C GLY A 54 6.15 -9.71 3.51
N THR A 55 5.04 -8.97 3.32
CA THR A 55 5.06 -7.50 3.19
C THR A 55 5.57 -6.82 4.47
N VAL A 56 5.20 -7.31 5.65
CA VAL A 56 5.77 -6.82 6.92
C VAL A 56 7.30 -6.93 6.89
N LEU A 57 7.85 -8.11 6.58
CA LEU A 57 9.30 -8.30 6.52
C LEU A 57 9.96 -7.46 5.42
N GLY A 58 9.34 -7.42 4.24
CA GLY A 58 9.84 -6.66 3.10
C GLY A 58 9.87 -5.16 3.36
N SER A 59 8.85 -4.59 4.01
CA SER A 59 8.77 -3.16 4.30
C SER A 59 9.75 -2.73 5.41
N LEU A 60 9.92 -3.54 6.45
CA LEU A 60 10.88 -3.28 7.53
C LEU A 60 12.33 -3.51 7.08
N GLY A 61 12.55 -4.57 6.28
CA GLY A 61 13.89 -4.99 5.82
C GLY A 61 14.35 -4.32 4.52
N GLY A 62 13.44 -3.85 3.66
CA GLY A 62 13.72 -3.38 2.30
C GLY A 62 14.68 -2.19 2.19
N GLY A 63 14.80 -1.40 3.27
CA GLY A 63 15.77 -0.32 3.35
C GLY A 63 17.24 -0.80 3.30
N VAL A 64 17.53 -2.00 3.79
CA VAL A 64 18.89 -2.56 3.80
C VAL A 64 19.39 -2.85 2.38
N PRO A 65 18.73 -3.69 1.57
CA PRO A 65 19.15 -3.93 0.19
C PRO A 65 19.11 -2.66 -0.66
N THR A 66 18.13 -1.76 -0.44
CA THR A 66 18.04 -0.48 -1.14
C THR A 66 19.29 0.38 -0.90
N ARG A 67 19.85 0.35 0.30
CA ARG A 67 21.10 1.07 0.64
C ARG A 67 22.35 0.33 0.16
N VAL A 68 22.43 -0.99 0.40
CA VAL A 68 23.67 -1.76 0.15
C VAL A 68 23.84 -2.09 -1.34
N TRP A 69 22.82 -2.64 -1.99
CA TRP A 69 22.86 -3.02 -3.41
C TRP A 69 22.53 -1.86 -4.36
N GLY A 70 21.90 -0.81 -3.82
CA GLY A 70 21.36 0.31 -4.57
C GLY A 70 19.96 0.04 -5.10
N ARG A 71 19.30 1.13 -5.51
CA ARG A 71 17.86 1.13 -5.83
C ARG A 71 17.52 0.22 -7.00
N LYS A 72 18.30 0.29 -8.10
CA LYS A 72 18.08 -0.51 -9.30
C LYS A 72 18.15 -2.02 -9.01
N LYS A 73 19.20 -2.48 -8.34
CA LYS A 73 19.36 -3.92 -8.05
C LYS A 73 18.26 -4.43 -7.11
N THR A 74 17.84 -3.63 -6.15
CA THR A 74 16.71 -3.96 -5.26
C THR A 74 15.40 -4.08 -6.06
N LEU A 75 15.16 -3.14 -6.99
CA LEU A 75 13.96 -3.18 -7.85
C LEU A 75 13.97 -4.37 -8.81
N ILE A 76 15.15 -4.80 -9.31
CA ILE A 76 15.27 -6.05 -10.08
C ILE A 76 14.91 -7.25 -9.20
N ALA A 77 15.44 -7.33 -7.99
CA ALA A 77 15.09 -8.41 -7.05
C ALA A 77 13.59 -8.41 -6.72
N VAL A 78 12.98 -7.24 -6.53
CA VAL A 78 11.53 -7.09 -6.36
C VAL A 78 10.76 -7.68 -7.55
N GLY A 79 11.13 -7.35 -8.78
CA GLY A 79 10.48 -7.88 -9.98
C GLY A 79 10.60 -9.41 -10.08
N LEU A 80 11.77 -9.96 -9.76
CA LEU A 80 11.98 -11.41 -9.72
C LEU A 80 11.13 -12.08 -8.64
N LEU A 81 10.99 -11.47 -7.46
CA LEU A 81 10.13 -12.00 -6.40
C LEU A 81 8.66 -12.04 -6.82
N TYR A 82 8.15 -11.01 -7.48
CA TYR A 82 6.79 -11.02 -8.04
C TYR A 82 6.62 -12.13 -9.08
N LEU A 83 7.55 -12.22 -10.03
CA LEU A 83 7.47 -13.22 -11.09
C LEU A 83 7.49 -14.66 -10.54
N ILE A 84 8.41 -14.93 -9.60
CA ILE A 84 8.52 -16.23 -8.93
C ILE A 84 7.26 -16.52 -8.11
N SER A 85 6.72 -15.53 -7.41
CA SER A 85 5.50 -15.65 -6.62
C SER A 85 4.30 -16.00 -7.51
N ALA A 86 4.08 -15.24 -8.59
CA ALA A 86 2.96 -15.46 -9.49
C ALA A 86 2.98 -16.86 -10.12
N ILE A 87 4.14 -17.26 -10.69
CA ILE A 87 4.29 -18.59 -11.29
C ILE A 87 4.21 -19.68 -10.23
N GLY A 88 4.92 -19.52 -9.12
CA GLY A 88 4.98 -20.52 -8.07
C GLY A 88 3.64 -20.73 -7.38
N SER A 89 2.88 -19.67 -7.10
CA SER A 89 1.54 -19.76 -6.52
C SER A 89 0.55 -20.45 -7.49
N ALA A 90 0.60 -20.10 -8.78
CA ALA A 90 -0.25 -20.70 -9.79
C ALA A 90 0.02 -22.20 -9.98
N LEU A 91 1.26 -22.64 -9.84
CA LEU A 91 1.68 -24.03 -10.05
C LEU A 91 1.74 -24.85 -8.74
N ALA A 92 1.49 -24.26 -7.59
CA ALA A 92 1.59 -24.91 -6.30
C ALA A 92 0.66 -26.14 -6.21
N PRO A 93 1.20 -27.34 -5.85
CA PRO A 93 0.39 -28.54 -5.71
C PRO A 93 -0.29 -28.66 -4.33
N ASP A 94 0.18 -27.92 -3.33
CA ASP A 94 -0.27 -28.00 -1.96
C ASP A 94 -0.28 -26.60 -1.29
N PRO A 95 -1.00 -26.42 -0.18
CA PRO A 95 -1.16 -25.13 0.48
C PRO A 95 0.14 -24.57 1.10
N TYR A 96 1.11 -25.41 1.46
CA TYR A 96 2.35 -24.94 2.09
C TYR A 96 3.28 -24.31 1.05
N LEU A 97 3.44 -24.97 -0.10
CA LEU A 97 4.24 -24.43 -1.20
C LEU A 97 3.58 -23.16 -1.77
N PHE A 98 2.24 -23.15 -1.86
CA PHE A 98 1.47 -21.96 -2.20
C PHE A 98 1.80 -20.80 -1.26
N SER A 99 1.70 -21.03 0.05
CA SER A 99 2.00 -20.05 1.09
C SER A 99 3.42 -19.50 1.01
N PHE A 100 4.38 -20.38 0.73
CA PHE A 100 5.78 -19.98 0.57
C PHE A 100 5.96 -19.00 -0.59
N PHE A 101 5.35 -19.27 -1.75
CA PHE A 101 5.44 -18.37 -2.89
C PHE A 101 4.70 -17.06 -2.65
N ARG A 102 3.53 -17.10 -2.01
CA ARG A 102 2.81 -15.88 -1.58
C ARG A 102 3.64 -15.03 -0.62
N PHE A 103 4.33 -15.68 0.33
CA PHE A 103 5.24 -14.98 1.24
C PHE A 103 6.38 -14.28 0.50
N LEU A 104 7.00 -14.94 -0.49
CA LEU A 104 8.05 -14.34 -1.33
C LEU A 104 7.53 -13.13 -2.09
N GLY A 105 6.34 -13.22 -2.68
CA GLY A 105 5.67 -12.07 -3.33
C GLY A 105 5.50 -10.91 -2.38
N GLY A 106 4.99 -11.20 -1.18
CA GLY A 106 4.84 -10.22 -0.12
C GLY A 106 6.15 -9.52 0.26
N VAL A 107 7.27 -10.24 0.37
CA VAL A 107 8.59 -9.61 0.59
C VAL A 107 8.91 -8.63 -0.55
N GLY A 108 8.60 -8.99 -1.79
CA GLY A 108 8.71 -8.10 -2.95
C GLY A 108 7.83 -6.85 -2.81
N VAL A 109 6.54 -7.04 -2.42
CA VAL A 109 5.59 -5.94 -2.14
C VAL A 109 6.20 -4.97 -1.13
N GLY A 110 6.59 -5.46 0.05
CA GLY A 110 7.13 -4.64 1.11
C GLY A 110 8.41 -3.90 0.72
N ALA A 111 9.35 -4.58 0.05
CA ALA A 111 10.58 -3.95 -0.42
C ALA A 111 10.31 -2.87 -1.48
N SER A 112 9.30 -3.05 -2.33
CA SER A 112 8.91 -2.08 -3.36
C SER A 112 8.41 -0.77 -2.77
N THR A 113 7.70 -0.81 -1.62
CA THR A 113 7.19 0.40 -0.95
C THR A 113 8.29 1.34 -0.48
N VAL A 114 9.50 0.82 -0.29
CA VAL A 114 10.69 1.60 0.08
C VAL A 114 11.51 1.97 -1.16
N ALA A 115 11.83 0.99 -2.00
CA ALA A 115 12.78 1.16 -3.10
C ALA A 115 12.24 2.04 -4.24
N ALA A 116 10.95 1.87 -4.60
CA ALA A 116 10.38 2.56 -5.75
C ALA A 116 10.18 4.07 -5.51
N PRO A 117 9.53 4.54 -4.42
CA PRO A 117 9.42 5.97 -4.14
C PRO A 117 10.80 6.63 -3.92
N THR A 118 11.73 5.92 -3.28
CA THR A 118 13.10 6.41 -3.08
C THR A 118 13.78 6.66 -4.43
N TYR A 119 13.76 5.68 -5.33
CA TYR A 119 14.37 5.84 -6.66
C TYR A 119 13.72 6.99 -7.43
N ILE A 120 12.38 7.03 -7.49
CA ILE A 120 11.63 8.09 -8.20
C ILE A 120 12.00 9.47 -7.65
N SER A 121 12.09 9.61 -6.33
CA SER A 121 12.43 10.89 -5.70
C SER A 121 13.87 11.34 -6.00
N GLU A 122 14.81 10.40 -6.15
CA GLU A 122 16.24 10.69 -6.40
C GLU A 122 16.55 11.03 -7.86
N ILE A 123 15.70 10.62 -8.81
CA ILE A 123 15.86 10.99 -10.24
C ILE A 123 14.98 12.16 -10.65
N SER A 124 14.11 12.64 -9.77
CA SER A 124 13.12 13.66 -10.07
C SER A 124 13.59 15.04 -9.66
N SER A 125 13.31 16.06 -10.50
CA SER A 125 13.44 17.45 -10.08
C SER A 125 12.48 17.80 -8.95
N ALA A 126 12.82 18.79 -8.12
CA ALA A 126 12.00 19.23 -7.00
C ALA A 126 10.55 19.56 -7.41
N GLN A 127 10.37 20.21 -8.59
CA GLN A 127 9.05 20.60 -9.09
C GLN A 127 8.16 19.41 -9.51
N ASN A 128 8.76 18.31 -9.99
CA ASN A 128 8.02 17.16 -10.53
C ASN A 128 7.96 15.96 -9.56
N ARG A 129 8.73 15.99 -8.48
CA ARG A 129 8.87 14.86 -7.54
C ARG A 129 7.54 14.37 -7.00
N GLY A 130 6.68 15.27 -6.52
CA GLY A 130 5.37 14.91 -5.98
C GLY A 130 4.49 14.20 -7.02
N ARG A 131 4.45 14.72 -8.26
CA ARG A 131 3.67 14.12 -9.35
C ARG A 131 4.19 12.74 -9.74
N LEU A 132 5.51 12.55 -9.78
CA LEU A 132 6.13 11.28 -10.16
C LEU A 132 5.99 10.22 -9.05
N VAL A 133 6.05 10.62 -7.79
CA VAL A 133 5.74 9.70 -6.67
C VAL A 133 4.25 9.35 -6.65
N ALA A 134 3.36 10.29 -6.99
CA ALA A 134 1.92 10.00 -7.11
C ALA A 134 1.61 8.97 -8.21
N LEU A 135 2.46 8.82 -9.25
CA LEU A 135 2.33 7.73 -10.23
C LEU A 135 2.45 6.35 -9.59
N TYR A 136 3.30 6.19 -8.58
CA TYR A 136 3.40 4.93 -7.84
C TYR A 136 2.08 4.60 -7.14
N GLN A 137 1.49 5.56 -6.43
CA GLN A 137 0.20 5.39 -5.77
C GLN A 137 -0.93 5.13 -6.77
N PHE A 138 -0.96 5.85 -7.90
CA PHE A 138 -1.89 5.59 -9.00
C PHE A 138 -1.79 4.14 -9.47
N ASN A 139 -0.56 3.66 -9.70
CA ASN A 139 -0.34 2.29 -10.18
C ASN A 139 -0.81 1.24 -9.17
N ILE A 140 -0.72 1.48 -7.85
CA ILE A 140 -1.25 0.57 -6.85
C ILE A 140 -2.78 0.41 -7.04
N VAL A 141 -3.53 1.50 -7.05
CA VAL A 141 -4.99 1.41 -7.17
C VAL A 141 -5.45 0.96 -8.55
N PHE A 142 -4.68 1.25 -9.60
CA PHE A 142 -4.91 0.72 -10.93
C PHE A 142 -4.66 -0.80 -10.99
N GLY A 143 -3.61 -1.30 -10.32
CA GLY A 143 -3.34 -2.72 -10.16
C GLY A 143 -4.49 -3.46 -9.45
N ILE A 144 -5.05 -2.86 -8.39
CA ILE A 144 -6.24 -3.38 -7.69
C ILE A 144 -7.43 -3.55 -8.67
N LEU A 145 -7.72 -2.52 -9.46
CA LEU A 145 -8.81 -2.58 -10.44
C LEU A 145 -8.58 -3.68 -11.48
N ILE A 146 -7.37 -3.77 -12.03
CA ILE A 146 -7.04 -4.77 -13.05
C ILE A 146 -7.04 -6.19 -12.47
N ALA A 147 -6.67 -6.39 -11.19
CA ALA A 147 -6.76 -7.68 -10.54
C ALA A 147 -8.23 -8.14 -10.39
N PHE A 148 -9.15 -7.28 -9.96
CA PHE A 148 -10.57 -7.62 -9.93
C PHE A 148 -11.11 -7.91 -11.34
N LEU A 149 -10.73 -7.12 -12.33
CA LEU A 149 -11.12 -7.34 -13.72
C LEU A 149 -10.57 -8.69 -14.24
N SER A 150 -9.32 -9.02 -13.95
CA SER A 150 -8.73 -10.28 -14.38
C SER A 150 -9.37 -11.49 -13.71
N ASN A 151 -9.72 -11.40 -12.43
CA ASN A 151 -10.45 -12.44 -11.73
C ASN A 151 -11.80 -12.74 -12.41
N TYR A 152 -12.57 -11.68 -12.72
CA TYR A 152 -13.82 -11.84 -13.43
C TYR A 152 -13.67 -12.44 -14.84
N LEU A 153 -12.68 -11.98 -15.61
CA LEU A 153 -12.45 -12.47 -16.98
C LEU A 153 -11.91 -13.90 -17.04
N LEU A 154 -11.26 -14.37 -15.98
CA LEU A 154 -10.68 -15.69 -15.87
C LEU A 154 -11.56 -16.68 -15.10
N ASP A 155 -12.71 -16.24 -14.58
CA ASP A 155 -13.70 -17.08 -13.95
C ASP A 155 -14.17 -18.16 -14.94
N GLY A 156 -14.11 -19.42 -14.52
CA GLY A 156 -14.41 -20.58 -15.37
C GLY A 156 -13.37 -20.91 -16.45
N PHE A 157 -12.32 -20.09 -16.65
CA PHE A 157 -11.25 -20.38 -17.61
C PHE A 157 -10.31 -21.47 -17.07
N GLY A 158 -10.41 -22.67 -17.63
CA GLY A 158 -9.68 -23.83 -17.12
C GLY A 158 -10.47 -24.70 -16.13
N GLY A 159 -11.75 -24.43 -15.96
CA GLY A 159 -12.66 -25.18 -15.08
C GLY A 159 -12.24 -25.06 -13.61
N THR A 160 -12.09 -26.17 -12.90
CA THR A 160 -11.68 -26.20 -11.48
C THR A 160 -10.27 -25.63 -11.21
N ASN A 161 -9.53 -25.29 -12.24
CA ASN A 161 -8.18 -24.69 -12.14
C ASN A 161 -8.16 -23.19 -12.51
N ASP A 162 -9.30 -22.53 -12.61
CA ASP A 162 -9.40 -21.11 -12.95
C ASP A 162 -8.62 -20.20 -11.98
N TRP A 163 -8.62 -20.51 -10.69
CA TRP A 163 -7.83 -19.80 -9.69
C TRP A 163 -6.32 -19.78 -9.99
N ARG A 164 -5.80 -20.82 -10.66
CA ARG A 164 -4.40 -20.88 -11.11
C ARG A 164 -4.11 -19.85 -12.20
N TRP A 165 -5.07 -19.65 -13.09
CA TRP A 165 -4.98 -18.64 -14.13
C TRP A 165 -5.14 -17.24 -13.57
N MET A 166 -6.06 -17.03 -12.58
CA MET A 166 -6.22 -15.76 -11.89
C MET A 166 -4.91 -15.32 -11.25
N LEU A 167 -4.23 -16.18 -10.51
CA LEU A 167 -2.93 -15.88 -9.89
C LEU A 167 -1.78 -15.81 -10.90
N GLY A 168 -1.78 -16.73 -11.87
CA GLY A 168 -0.69 -16.86 -12.84
C GLY A 168 -0.61 -15.71 -13.85
N VAL A 169 -1.72 -15.05 -14.15
CA VAL A 169 -1.75 -13.92 -15.10
C VAL A 169 -0.87 -12.76 -14.67
N GLU A 170 -0.63 -12.61 -13.36
CA GLU A 170 0.30 -11.61 -12.80
C GLU A 170 1.73 -11.80 -13.32
N ALA A 171 2.12 -13.01 -13.71
CA ALA A 171 3.44 -13.28 -14.29
C ALA A 171 3.70 -12.46 -15.57
N LEU A 172 2.66 -12.10 -16.33
CA LEU A 172 2.80 -11.31 -17.55
C LEU A 172 3.30 -9.87 -17.24
N PRO A 173 2.60 -9.06 -16.42
CA PRO A 173 3.10 -7.74 -16.06
C PRO A 173 4.38 -7.80 -15.21
N ALA A 174 4.60 -8.85 -14.41
CA ALA A 174 5.84 -9.04 -13.66
C ALA A 174 7.04 -9.28 -14.59
N ALA A 175 6.90 -10.14 -15.61
CA ALA A 175 7.93 -10.36 -16.62
C ALA A 175 8.21 -9.08 -17.42
N PHE A 176 7.17 -8.36 -17.82
CA PHE A 176 7.30 -7.08 -18.52
C PHE A 176 8.06 -6.05 -17.65
N TYR A 177 7.71 -5.94 -16.38
CA TYR A 177 8.45 -5.10 -15.43
C TYR A 177 9.91 -5.51 -15.32
N CYS A 178 10.20 -6.81 -15.20
CA CYS A 178 11.58 -7.33 -15.16
C CYS A 178 12.39 -6.91 -16.40
N VAL A 179 11.81 -6.96 -17.58
CA VAL A 179 12.49 -6.52 -18.80
C VAL A 179 12.77 -5.01 -18.76
N LEU A 180 11.78 -4.21 -18.40
CA LEU A 180 11.92 -2.75 -18.41
C LEU A 180 12.89 -2.22 -17.36
N ILE A 181 12.94 -2.86 -16.17
CA ILE A 181 13.79 -2.40 -15.07
C ILE A 181 15.28 -2.53 -15.36
N PHE A 182 15.68 -3.43 -16.25
CA PHE A 182 17.07 -3.51 -16.72
C PHE A 182 17.51 -2.25 -17.47
N GLY A 183 16.58 -1.59 -18.17
CA GLY A 183 16.83 -0.39 -18.97
C GLY A 183 17.01 0.92 -18.17
N ILE A 184 16.64 0.97 -16.89
CA ILE A 184 16.81 2.18 -16.08
C ILE A 184 18.26 2.32 -15.59
N PRO A 185 18.78 3.55 -15.35
CA PRO A 185 20.09 3.75 -14.72
C PRO A 185 20.02 3.48 -13.21
N GLN A 186 21.19 3.40 -12.56
CA GLN A 186 21.27 3.43 -11.10
C GLN A 186 20.96 4.83 -10.58
N SER A 187 20.61 4.96 -9.29
CA SER A 187 20.42 6.28 -8.67
C SER A 187 21.73 7.08 -8.64
N PRO A 188 21.75 8.32 -9.17
CA PRO A 188 22.93 9.17 -9.12
C PRO A 188 23.33 9.53 -7.68
N ARG A 189 22.35 9.74 -6.80
CA ARG A 189 22.61 10.01 -5.38
C ARG A 189 23.29 8.82 -4.68
N TRP A 190 22.82 7.61 -4.94
CA TRP A 190 23.42 6.40 -4.37
C TRP A 190 24.86 6.18 -4.89
N LEU A 191 25.08 6.41 -6.18
CA LEU A 191 26.42 6.31 -6.78
C LEU A 191 27.40 7.28 -6.13
N ALA A 192 27.04 8.55 -5.99
CA ALA A 192 27.89 9.57 -5.40
C ALA A 192 28.15 9.34 -3.91
N VAL A 193 27.09 9.01 -3.13
CA VAL A 193 27.19 8.96 -1.65
C VAL A 193 27.67 7.61 -1.14
N THR A 194 27.23 6.51 -1.75
CA THR A 194 27.49 5.17 -1.21
C THR A 194 28.63 4.46 -1.95
N LYS A 195 28.74 4.66 -3.26
CA LYS A 195 29.79 4.03 -4.07
C LYS A 195 31.00 4.93 -4.29
N GLY A 196 30.87 6.25 -4.18
CA GLY A 196 31.92 7.21 -4.53
C GLY A 196 32.19 7.29 -6.04
N ASP A 197 31.26 6.80 -6.87
CA ASP A 197 31.37 6.83 -8.34
C ASP A 197 30.76 8.13 -8.88
N ASP A 198 31.50 9.21 -8.71
CA ASP A 198 31.09 10.56 -9.12
C ASP A 198 30.94 10.67 -10.64
N GLU A 199 31.77 9.97 -11.40
CA GLU A 199 31.76 10.02 -12.87
C GLU A 199 30.46 9.43 -13.42
N GLN A 200 30.06 8.27 -12.92
CA GLN A 200 28.80 7.65 -13.34
C GLN A 200 27.60 8.47 -12.84
N ALA A 201 27.66 9.02 -11.61
CA ALA A 201 26.62 9.88 -11.07
C ALA A 201 26.43 11.13 -11.94
N LEU A 202 27.52 11.78 -12.34
CA LEU A 202 27.51 12.96 -13.20
C LEU A 202 26.88 12.66 -14.57
N ARG A 203 27.31 11.58 -15.23
CA ARG A 203 26.72 11.14 -16.51
C ARG A 203 25.21 10.94 -16.44
N ILE A 204 24.69 10.42 -15.33
CA ILE A 204 23.25 10.22 -15.15
C ILE A 204 22.55 11.56 -14.88
N LEU A 205 23.12 12.42 -14.04
CA LEU A 205 22.61 13.76 -13.78
C LEU A 205 22.55 14.61 -15.06
N GLU A 206 23.55 14.55 -15.92
CA GLU A 206 23.54 15.23 -17.23
C GLU A 206 22.36 14.76 -18.11
N ARG A 207 22.05 13.45 -18.08
CA ARG A 207 20.87 12.91 -18.81
C ARG A 207 19.53 13.36 -18.22
N ILE A 208 19.48 13.64 -16.91
CA ILE A 208 18.29 14.10 -16.19
C ILE A 208 18.07 15.60 -16.42
N LEU A 209 19.14 16.39 -16.26
CA LEU A 209 19.10 17.85 -16.24
C LEU A 209 19.34 18.48 -17.61
N ASN A 210 19.85 17.71 -18.58
CA ASN A 210 20.24 18.17 -19.92
C ASN A 210 21.23 19.36 -19.91
N SER A 211 22.05 19.48 -18.85
CA SER A 211 23.06 20.54 -18.65
C SER A 211 24.20 19.99 -17.81
N SER A 212 25.44 20.12 -18.29
CA SER A 212 26.64 19.68 -17.55
C SER A 212 26.91 20.54 -16.31
N ASP A 213 26.68 21.85 -16.40
CA ASP A 213 26.88 22.76 -15.26
C ASP A 213 25.81 22.51 -14.16
N ALA A 214 24.56 22.33 -14.53
CA ALA A 214 23.52 21.97 -13.57
C ALA A 214 23.80 20.61 -12.93
N ALA A 215 24.31 19.63 -13.69
CA ALA A 215 24.66 18.31 -13.16
C ALA A 215 25.83 18.36 -12.16
N LYS A 216 26.85 19.17 -12.42
CA LYS A 216 28.00 19.39 -11.50
C LYS A 216 27.52 20.07 -10.22
N SER A 217 26.69 21.12 -10.35
CA SER A 217 26.10 21.81 -9.21
C SER A 217 25.27 20.86 -8.32
N GLU A 218 24.40 20.04 -8.93
CA GLU A 218 23.59 19.05 -8.21
C GLU A 218 24.45 17.98 -7.54
N LEU A 219 25.51 17.48 -8.21
CA LEU A 219 26.44 16.53 -7.61
C LEU A 219 27.11 17.10 -6.37
N THR A 220 27.54 18.37 -6.45
CA THR A 220 28.14 19.09 -5.32
C THR A 220 27.14 19.24 -4.17
N ALA A 221 25.91 19.60 -4.47
CA ALA A 221 24.83 19.70 -3.48
C ALA A 221 24.55 18.36 -2.80
N ILE A 222 24.47 17.25 -3.55
CA ILE A 222 24.31 15.91 -3.02
C ILE A 222 25.40 15.57 -2.01
N LYS A 223 26.65 15.90 -2.32
CA LYS A 223 27.81 15.60 -1.45
C LYS A 223 27.83 16.47 -0.20
N SER A 224 27.55 17.77 -0.31
CA SER A 224 27.56 18.71 0.83
C SER A 224 26.48 18.36 1.88
N HIS A 225 25.29 17.92 1.44
CA HIS A 225 24.24 17.48 2.36
C HIS A 225 24.57 16.18 3.12
N THR A 226 25.56 15.43 2.69
CA THR A 226 25.93 14.14 3.33
C THR A 226 26.98 14.34 4.42
N THR A 227 27.76 15.43 4.39
CA THR A 227 28.81 15.76 5.37
C THR A 227 28.30 16.38 6.67
N GLY A 228 27.03 16.75 6.74
CA GLY A 228 26.40 17.22 7.98
C GLY A 228 26.18 16.07 8.96
N ASN A 229 26.89 16.10 10.10
CA ASN A 229 26.73 15.13 11.20
C ASN A 229 25.27 15.07 11.63
N SER A 230 24.54 14.07 11.19
CA SER A 230 23.27 13.72 11.82
C SER A 230 23.58 13.01 13.14
N VAL A 231 23.39 13.70 14.25
CA VAL A 231 23.23 13.04 15.55
C VAL A 231 22.14 11.98 15.34
N LYS A 232 22.49 10.71 15.51
CA LYS A 232 21.52 9.60 15.40
C LYS A 232 20.69 9.58 16.65
N ASP A 233 19.70 10.46 16.75
CA ASP A 233 18.68 10.35 17.77
C ASP A 233 17.92 9.02 17.57
N SER A 234 17.67 8.30 18.65
CA SER A 234 16.77 7.16 18.60
C SER A 234 15.33 7.67 18.54
N VAL A 235 14.53 7.16 17.60
CA VAL A 235 13.10 7.49 17.53
C VAL A 235 12.34 7.07 18.80
N PHE A 236 12.84 6.07 19.52
CA PHE A 236 12.27 5.58 20.79
C PHE A 236 12.77 6.35 22.01
N ASN A 237 13.55 7.40 21.82
CA ASN A 237 13.84 8.37 22.84
C ASN A 237 12.50 9.06 23.24
N GLY A 238 12.19 9.21 24.54
CA GLY A 238 10.92 9.76 25.06
C GLY A 238 10.44 11.06 24.41
N LYS A 239 11.36 11.84 23.85
CA LYS A 239 11.13 13.06 23.07
C LYS A 239 10.15 12.87 21.89
N PHE A 240 10.05 11.67 21.29
CA PHE A 240 9.20 11.40 20.13
C PHE A 240 7.96 10.55 20.47
N LYS A 241 7.60 10.43 21.74
CA LYS A 241 6.47 9.63 22.21
C LYS A 241 5.15 10.00 21.50
N LYS A 242 4.85 11.30 21.40
CA LYS A 242 3.62 11.79 20.78
C LYS A 242 3.57 11.50 19.26
N PRO A 243 4.60 11.81 18.44
CA PRO A 243 4.65 11.37 17.04
C PRO A 243 4.51 9.86 16.86
N LEU A 244 5.16 9.04 17.70
CA LEU A 244 5.04 7.58 17.65
C LEU A 244 3.61 7.12 17.94
N GLN A 245 2.93 7.71 18.95
CA GLN A 245 1.52 7.41 19.24
C GLN A 245 0.60 7.81 18.08
N LEU A 246 0.80 8.98 17.49
CA LEU A 246 -0.01 9.44 16.35
C LEU A 246 0.17 8.53 15.14
N ALA A 247 1.40 8.16 14.80
CA ALA A 247 1.68 7.22 13.70
C ALA A 247 1.07 5.84 13.95
N PHE A 248 1.19 5.32 15.19
CA PHE A 248 0.58 4.05 15.58
C PHE A 248 -0.95 4.10 15.46
N LEU A 249 -1.61 5.09 16.08
CA LEU A 249 -3.06 5.18 16.08
C LEU A 249 -3.63 5.39 14.68
N LEU A 250 -2.98 6.21 13.85
CA LEU A 250 -3.41 6.41 12.47
C LEU A 250 -3.32 5.12 11.66
N ALA A 251 -2.21 4.38 11.76
CA ALA A 251 -2.01 3.11 11.06
C ALA A 251 -2.94 2.01 11.60
N PHE A 252 -3.15 1.95 12.91
CA PHE A 252 -4.07 1.06 13.59
C PHE A 252 -5.52 1.28 13.12
N PHE A 253 -6.03 2.50 13.19
CA PHE A 253 -7.39 2.81 12.74
C PHE A 253 -7.56 2.63 11.23
N ASN A 254 -6.51 2.85 10.43
CA ASN A 254 -6.56 2.59 9.00
C ASN A 254 -6.95 1.12 8.74
N GLN A 255 -6.36 0.19 9.46
CA GLN A 255 -6.65 -1.22 9.28
C GLN A 255 -7.96 -1.65 9.97
N LEU A 256 -8.26 -1.09 11.14
CA LEU A 256 -9.53 -1.36 11.84
C LEU A 256 -10.75 -0.66 11.19
N SER A 257 -10.55 0.07 10.07
CA SER A 257 -11.64 0.45 9.18
C SER A 257 -12.25 -0.76 8.47
N GLY A 258 -11.49 -1.84 8.31
CA GLY A 258 -11.87 -3.03 7.56
C GLY A 258 -11.51 -2.96 6.07
N ILE A 259 -10.66 -1.99 5.65
CA ILE A 259 -10.34 -1.82 4.22
C ILE A 259 -9.72 -3.09 3.61
N ASN A 260 -8.71 -3.69 4.25
CA ASN A 260 -8.11 -4.91 3.73
C ASN A 260 -9.04 -6.12 3.86
N PHE A 261 -9.87 -6.17 4.90
CA PHE A 261 -10.93 -7.18 5.00
C PHE A 261 -11.87 -7.12 3.79
N ILE A 262 -12.37 -5.93 3.43
CA ILE A 262 -13.26 -5.76 2.28
C ILE A 262 -12.55 -6.09 0.98
N LEU A 263 -11.31 -5.62 0.76
CA LEU A 263 -10.59 -5.85 -0.49
C LEU A 263 -10.22 -7.32 -0.71
N TYR A 264 -9.76 -8.01 0.34
CA TYR A 264 -9.34 -9.41 0.25
C TYR A 264 -10.50 -10.39 0.18
N TYR A 265 -11.63 -10.05 0.77
CA TYR A 265 -12.81 -10.90 0.85
C TYR A 265 -14.00 -10.36 0.03
N ALA A 266 -13.76 -9.40 -0.89
CA ALA A 266 -14.81 -8.72 -1.63
C ALA A 266 -15.84 -9.68 -2.28
N PRO A 267 -15.47 -10.71 -3.06
CA PRO A 267 -16.45 -11.63 -3.63
C PRO A 267 -17.27 -12.36 -2.56
N VAL A 268 -16.62 -12.88 -1.52
CA VAL A 268 -17.29 -13.62 -0.42
C VAL A 268 -18.28 -12.73 0.35
N ILE A 269 -17.90 -11.47 0.61
CA ILE A 269 -18.77 -10.50 1.27
C ILE A 269 -20.01 -10.20 0.40
N LEU A 270 -19.82 -10.07 -0.91
CA LEU A 270 -20.90 -9.80 -1.86
C LEU A 270 -21.81 -11.02 -2.04
N GLU A 271 -21.27 -12.23 -2.07
CA GLU A 271 -22.07 -13.47 -2.04
C GLU A 271 -22.89 -13.57 -0.77
N ASN A 272 -22.32 -13.28 0.39
CA ASN A 272 -23.04 -13.22 1.67
C ASN A 272 -24.11 -12.12 1.69
N ALA A 273 -23.98 -11.08 0.87
CA ALA A 273 -24.97 -10.03 0.69
C ALA A 273 -26.08 -10.42 -0.29
N GLY A 274 -25.96 -11.58 -0.98
CA GLY A 274 -26.99 -12.15 -1.86
C GLY A 274 -26.68 -12.10 -3.36
N PHE A 275 -25.48 -11.72 -3.78
CA PHE A 275 -25.06 -11.85 -5.18
C PHE A 275 -24.76 -13.30 -5.55
N ALA A 276 -24.98 -13.67 -6.80
CA ALA A 276 -24.42 -14.90 -7.36
C ALA A 276 -22.88 -14.78 -7.48
N ALA A 277 -22.17 -15.89 -7.53
CA ALA A 277 -20.69 -15.90 -7.55
C ALA A 277 -20.11 -15.05 -8.70
N SER A 278 -20.60 -15.22 -9.93
CA SER A 278 -20.18 -14.42 -11.09
C SER A 278 -20.49 -12.93 -10.94
N ASP A 279 -21.65 -12.59 -10.35
CA ASP A 279 -22.05 -11.21 -10.13
C ASP A 279 -21.23 -10.56 -9.00
N SER A 280 -20.75 -11.33 -8.02
CA SER A 280 -19.89 -10.86 -6.95
C SER A 280 -18.50 -10.49 -7.48
N LEU A 281 -17.94 -11.28 -8.41
CA LEU A 281 -16.69 -10.95 -9.10
C LEU A 281 -16.83 -9.69 -9.96
N LEU A 282 -17.93 -9.59 -10.72
CA LEU A 282 -18.23 -8.40 -11.52
C LEU A 282 -18.38 -7.15 -10.64
N SER A 283 -19.12 -7.25 -9.53
CA SER A 283 -19.33 -6.16 -8.58
C SER A 283 -18.05 -5.74 -7.87
N SER A 284 -17.08 -6.65 -7.71
CA SER A 284 -15.76 -6.33 -7.15
C SER A 284 -14.97 -5.39 -8.06
N ILE A 285 -15.21 -5.39 -9.38
CA ILE A 285 -14.63 -4.40 -10.30
C ILE A 285 -15.09 -2.98 -9.95
N ALA A 286 -16.35 -2.82 -9.54
CA ALA A 286 -16.87 -1.51 -9.10
C ALA A 286 -16.16 -1.02 -7.82
N ILE A 287 -15.76 -1.93 -6.91
CA ILE A 287 -14.94 -1.61 -5.74
C ILE A 287 -13.58 -1.05 -6.19
N GLY A 288 -12.88 -1.74 -7.11
CA GLY A 288 -11.61 -1.27 -7.66
C GLY A 288 -11.74 0.06 -8.41
N GLY A 289 -12.78 0.22 -9.23
CA GLY A 289 -13.07 1.45 -9.97
C GLY A 289 -13.36 2.64 -9.06
N THR A 290 -14.17 2.43 -8.02
CA THR A 290 -14.44 3.45 -7.00
C THR A 290 -13.17 3.85 -6.27
N ASN A 291 -12.36 2.88 -5.86
CA ASN A 291 -11.08 3.15 -5.22
C ASN A 291 -10.17 4.01 -6.11
N LEU A 292 -10.04 3.66 -7.37
CA LEU A 292 -9.24 4.43 -8.35
C LEU A 292 -9.76 5.86 -8.50
N LEU A 293 -11.05 6.04 -8.75
CA LEU A 293 -11.67 7.35 -8.96
C LEU A 293 -11.50 8.27 -7.75
N PHE A 294 -11.82 7.76 -6.56
CA PHE A 294 -11.78 8.57 -5.34
C PHE A 294 -10.37 8.75 -4.78
N THR A 295 -9.39 7.91 -5.15
CA THR A 295 -7.98 8.18 -4.88
C THR A 295 -7.51 9.46 -5.61
N PHE A 296 -7.91 9.68 -6.86
CA PHE A 296 -7.63 10.96 -7.54
C PHE A 296 -8.26 12.14 -6.82
N ALA A 297 -9.51 12.00 -6.38
CA ALA A 297 -10.18 13.05 -5.60
C ALA A 297 -9.41 13.34 -4.30
N GLY A 298 -8.97 12.31 -3.57
CA GLY A 298 -8.18 12.44 -2.35
C GLY A 298 -6.84 13.16 -2.57
N LEU A 299 -6.09 12.76 -3.60
CA LEU A 299 -4.82 13.38 -3.97
C LEU A 299 -4.98 14.86 -4.39
N TYR A 300 -6.10 15.21 -5.01
CA TYR A 300 -6.41 16.60 -5.34
C TYR A 300 -6.82 17.43 -4.13
N LEU A 301 -7.55 16.83 -3.21
CA LEU A 301 -8.13 17.54 -2.05
C LEU A 301 -7.14 17.70 -0.90
N ILE A 302 -6.15 16.82 -0.76
CA ILE A 302 -5.25 16.80 0.41
C ILE A 302 -4.50 18.11 0.62
N ASP A 303 -4.05 18.75 -0.47
CA ASP A 303 -3.35 20.03 -0.42
C ASP A 303 -4.30 21.24 -0.34
N ARG A 304 -5.60 21.04 -0.65
CA ARG A 304 -6.61 22.10 -0.60
C ARG A 304 -7.34 22.16 0.73
N MET A 305 -7.71 21.01 1.29
CA MET A 305 -8.53 20.92 2.50
C MET A 305 -7.72 20.64 3.76
N GLY A 306 -6.52 20.04 3.63
CA GLY A 306 -5.69 19.63 4.75
C GLY A 306 -5.97 18.21 5.21
N ARG A 307 -5.07 17.72 6.05
CA ARG A 307 -5.06 16.30 6.46
C ARG A 307 -6.19 15.99 7.44
N LYS A 308 -6.37 16.86 8.43
CA LYS A 308 -7.39 16.69 9.47
C LYS A 308 -8.82 16.78 8.90
N SER A 309 -9.07 17.71 7.98
CA SER A 309 -10.38 17.86 7.34
C SER A 309 -10.76 16.63 6.51
N LEU A 310 -9.81 16.05 5.75
CA LEU A 310 -10.06 14.82 4.99
C LEU A 310 -10.32 13.63 5.91
N MET A 311 -9.64 13.57 7.06
CA MET A 311 -9.89 12.55 8.07
C MET A 311 -11.30 12.65 8.66
N TYR A 312 -11.84 13.86 8.87
CA TYR A 312 -13.23 14.05 9.29
C TYR A 312 -14.21 13.54 8.24
N ILE A 313 -14.04 13.95 6.98
CA ILE A 313 -14.90 13.52 5.87
C ILE A 313 -14.86 11.99 5.74
N GLY A 314 -13.66 11.40 5.74
CA GLY A 314 -13.48 9.96 5.69
C GLY A 314 -14.14 9.25 6.88
N SER A 315 -13.94 9.73 8.11
CA SER A 315 -14.52 9.13 9.31
C SER A 315 -16.04 9.13 9.31
N VAL A 316 -16.67 10.25 8.94
CA VAL A 316 -18.13 10.34 8.84
C VAL A 316 -18.64 9.39 7.74
N GLY A 317 -18.00 9.40 6.57
CA GLY A 317 -18.35 8.48 5.48
C GLY A 317 -18.23 7.01 5.87
N TYR A 318 -17.17 6.63 6.57
CA TYR A 318 -17.00 5.29 7.14
C TYR A 318 -18.13 4.90 8.08
N ILE A 319 -18.42 5.74 9.08
CA ILE A 319 -19.43 5.46 10.09
C ILE A 319 -20.80 5.24 9.42
N VAL A 320 -21.18 6.16 8.54
CA VAL A 320 -22.46 6.06 7.83
C VAL A 320 -22.51 4.80 6.98
N SER A 321 -21.52 4.56 6.12
CA SER A 321 -21.51 3.42 5.20
C SER A 321 -21.45 2.09 5.92
N LEU A 322 -20.60 1.93 6.94
CA LEU A 322 -20.48 0.68 7.70
C LEU A 322 -21.73 0.38 8.52
N LEU A 323 -22.37 1.38 9.13
CA LEU A 323 -23.64 1.21 9.82
C LEU A 323 -24.76 0.80 8.85
N MET A 324 -24.79 1.38 7.65
CA MET A 324 -25.81 1.01 6.65
C MET A 324 -25.56 -0.40 6.08
N VAL A 325 -24.30 -0.81 5.85
CA VAL A 325 -23.99 -2.21 5.49
C VAL A 325 -24.38 -3.15 6.63
N SER A 326 -24.05 -2.82 7.87
CA SER A 326 -24.48 -3.59 9.05
C SER A 326 -26.01 -3.71 9.12
N TYR A 327 -26.74 -2.62 8.91
CA TYR A 327 -28.20 -2.60 8.85
C TYR A 327 -28.72 -3.50 7.70
N GLY A 328 -28.13 -3.40 6.51
CA GLY A 328 -28.50 -4.21 5.35
C GLY A 328 -28.36 -5.71 5.61
N PHE A 329 -27.22 -6.14 6.19
CA PHE A 329 -27.05 -7.55 6.59
C PHE A 329 -28.01 -8.00 7.69
N LYS A 330 -28.37 -7.11 8.63
CA LYS A 330 -29.30 -7.44 9.72
C LYS A 330 -30.75 -7.59 9.26
N THR A 331 -31.17 -6.79 8.30
CA THR A 331 -32.56 -6.73 7.83
C THR A 331 -32.83 -7.58 6.59
N GLY A 332 -31.77 -8.15 5.96
CA GLY A 332 -31.87 -8.83 4.68
C GLY A 332 -32.21 -7.87 3.53
N ALA A 333 -31.62 -6.66 3.55
CA ALA A 333 -31.74 -5.71 2.45
C ALA A 333 -31.15 -6.28 1.16
N SER A 334 -31.49 -5.70 0.00
CA SER A 334 -31.01 -6.21 -1.28
C SER A 334 -29.47 -6.16 -1.39
N ALA A 335 -28.91 -7.01 -2.26
CA ALA A 335 -27.50 -7.07 -2.52
C ALA A 335 -26.94 -5.73 -3.03
N GLU A 336 -27.72 -5.04 -3.88
CA GLU A 336 -27.35 -3.72 -4.43
C GLU A 336 -27.32 -2.64 -3.35
N PHE A 337 -28.19 -2.72 -2.34
CA PHE A 337 -28.14 -1.82 -1.18
C PHE A 337 -26.80 -1.98 -0.45
N ASN A 338 -26.39 -3.21 -0.14
CA ASN A 338 -25.11 -3.48 0.51
C ASN A 338 -23.92 -3.03 -0.36
N LEU A 339 -23.96 -3.34 -1.66
CA LEU A 339 -22.93 -2.90 -2.61
C LEU A 339 -22.80 -1.37 -2.64
N PHE A 340 -23.91 -0.63 -2.71
CA PHE A 340 -23.88 0.84 -2.73
C PHE A 340 -23.14 1.41 -1.51
N PHE A 341 -23.41 0.88 -0.32
CA PHE A 341 -22.73 1.37 0.89
C PHE A 341 -21.30 0.84 1.03
N ILE A 342 -20.97 -0.33 0.49
CA ILE A 342 -19.58 -0.79 0.36
C ILE A 342 -18.79 0.17 -0.58
N LEU A 343 -19.35 0.57 -1.72
CA LEU A 343 -18.74 1.55 -2.61
C LEU A 343 -18.58 2.92 -1.92
N THR A 344 -19.58 3.35 -1.13
CA THR A 344 -19.49 4.57 -0.33
C THR A 344 -18.38 4.50 0.71
N PHE A 345 -18.19 3.34 1.35
CA PHE A 345 -17.08 3.07 2.25
C PHE A 345 -15.72 3.21 1.52
N ILE A 346 -15.57 2.56 0.35
CA ILE A 346 -14.34 2.62 -0.45
C ILE A 346 -14.03 4.06 -0.86
N ALA A 347 -15.03 4.82 -1.30
CA ALA A 347 -14.88 6.24 -1.66
C ALA A 347 -14.40 7.07 -0.45
N SER A 348 -15.01 6.83 0.72
CA SER A 348 -14.64 7.51 1.97
C SER A 348 -13.21 7.16 2.40
N HIS A 349 -12.80 5.90 2.22
CA HIS A 349 -11.41 5.47 2.45
C HIS A 349 -10.44 6.21 1.56
N ALA A 350 -10.67 6.17 0.26
CA ALA A 350 -9.76 6.72 -0.75
C ALA A 350 -9.54 8.23 -0.58
N VAL A 351 -10.61 8.99 -0.24
CA VAL A 351 -10.52 10.44 0.01
C VAL A 351 -9.93 10.75 1.39
N GLY A 352 -10.28 9.98 2.40
CA GLY A 352 -9.88 10.18 3.79
C GLY A 352 -8.51 9.57 4.09
N GLN A 353 -8.52 8.43 4.77
CA GLN A 353 -7.31 7.78 5.25
C GLN A 353 -6.35 7.33 4.17
N GLY A 354 -6.86 6.85 3.03
CA GLY A 354 -6.02 6.39 1.93
C GLY A 354 -5.11 7.49 1.38
N ALA A 355 -5.62 8.73 1.30
CA ALA A 355 -4.83 9.89 0.91
C ALA A 355 -3.92 10.41 2.02
N VAL A 356 -4.39 10.38 3.27
CA VAL A 356 -3.77 11.11 4.40
C VAL A 356 -2.64 10.33 5.08
N ILE A 357 -2.77 9.01 5.23
CA ILE A 357 -1.92 8.21 6.13
C ILE A 357 -0.42 8.40 5.88
N TRP A 358 0.04 8.22 4.65
CA TRP A 358 1.47 8.24 4.34
C TRP A 358 2.05 9.65 4.39
N VAL A 359 1.27 10.63 3.98
CA VAL A 359 1.66 12.05 4.03
C VAL A 359 1.81 12.48 5.48
N PHE A 360 0.79 12.27 6.30
CA PHE A 360 0.80 12.65 7.70
C PHE A 360 1.95 11.98 8.48
N ILE A 361 2.15 10.67 8.33
CA ILE A 361 3.27 9.97 8.98
C ILE A 361 4.62 10.55 8.56
N SER A 362 4.76 11.01 7.32
CA SER A 362 6.00 11.63 6.86
C SER A 362 6.23 13.04 7.41
N GLU A 363 5.17 13.75 7.75
CA GLU A 363 5.20 15.15 8.21
C GLU A 363 5.44 15.28 9.72
N ILE A 364 4.98 14.33 10.54
CA ILE A 364 5.07 14.42 12.01
C ILE A 364 6.44 14.10 12.60
N PHE A 365 7.37 13.57 11.82
CA PHE A 365 8.72 13.24 12.30
C PHE A 365 9.78 14.22 11.76
N PRO A 366 10.70 14.72 12.62
CA PRO A 366 11.82 15.52 12.17
C PRO A 366 12.77 14.70 11.28
N ASN A 367 13.54 15.41 10.45
CA ASN A 367 14.45 14.79 9.48
C ASN A 367 15.40 13.75 10.09
N SER A 368 15.88 13.99 11.33
CA SER A 368 16.84 13.12 12.04
C SER A 368 16.31 11.70 12.30
N VAL A 369 15.00 11.55 12.55
CA VAL A 369 14.35 10.26 12.88
C VAL A 369 13.22 9.87 11.92
N ARG A 370 12.98 10.65 10.87
CA ARG A 370 11.85 10.44 9.94
C ARG A 370 11.81 9.03 9.36
N ALA A 371 12.94 8.50 8.92
CA ALA A 371 12.98 7.16 8.34
C ALA A 371 12.56 6.07 9.34
N ALA A 372 12.99 6.19 10.60
CA ALA A 372 12.60 5.25 11.65
C ALA A 372 11.13 5.43 12.07
N GLY A 373 10.63 6.67 12.13
CA GLY A 373 9.23 6.97 12.38
C GLY A 373 8.29 6.47 11.28
N GLN A 374 8.68 6.63 10.02
CA GLN A 374 7.93 6.06 8.89
C GLN A 374 7.94 4.53 8.93
N ALA A 375 9.09 3.90 9.26
CA ALA A 375 9.16 2.45 9.42
C ALA A 375 8.25 1.95 10.54
N TRP A 376 8.14 2.68 11.65
CA TRP A 376 7.21 2.38 12.74
C TRP A 376 5.74 2.41 12.27
N GLY A 377 5.31 3.51 11.63
CA GLY A 377 3.95 3.63 11.12
C GLY A 377 3.62 2.59 10.04
N THR A 378 4.54 2.38 9.10
CA THR A 378 4.40 1.37 8.03
C THR A 378 4.37 -0.06 8.59
N GLY A 379 5.24 -0.38 9.54
CA GLY A 379 5.26 -1.68 10.22
C GLY A 379 3.95 -1.94 10.96
N THR A 380 3.43 -0.96 11.69
CA THR A 380 2.12 -1.04 12.35
C THR A 380 1.01 -1.32 11.32
N HIS A 381 0.98 -0.56 10.24
CA HIS A 381 -0.02 -0.74 9.18
C HIS A 381 -0.03 -2.17 8.63
N TRP A 382 1.12 -2.71 8.24
CA TRP A 382 1.20 -4.03 7.62
C TRP A 382 0.95 -5.17 8.61
N VAL A 383 1.37 -5.02 9.87
CA VAL A 383 1.05 -6.01 10.93
C VAL A 383 -0.45 -6.10 11.13
N PHE A 384 -1.16 -4.97 11.27
CA PHE A 384 -2.62 -4.99 11.43
C PHE A 384 -3.34 -5.42 10.15
N ALA A 385 -2.83 -5.10 8.96
CA ALA A 385 -3.34 -5.61 7.70
C ALA A 385 -3.27 -7.16 7.66
N ALA A 386 -2.11 -7.72 8.03
CA ALA A 386 -1.92 -9.16 8.10
C ALA A 386 -2.84 -9.83 9.14
N LEU A 387 -2.98 -9.24 10.32
CA LEU A 387 -3.84 -9.77 11.40
C LEU A 387 -5.32 -9.77 10.99
N ILE A 388 -5.82 -8.67 10.42
CA ILE A 388 -7.22 -8.56 10.00
C ILE A 388 -7.53 -9.53 8.86
N THR A 389 -6.63 -9.64 7.88
CA THR A 389 -6.80 -10.60 6.78
C THR A 389 -6.67 -12.04 7.27
N MET A 390 -5.74 -12.33 8.19
CA MET A 390 -5.58 -13.64 8.80
C MET A 390 -6.84 -14.10 9.55
N LEU A 391 -7.47 -13.19 10.28
CA LEU A 391 -8.68 -13.49 11.05
C LEU A 391 -9.96 -13.44 10.20
N GLY A 392 -9.87 -12.87 8.99
CA GLY A 392 -11.03 -12.58 8.16
C GLY A 392 -11.89 -13.81 7.87
N GLU A 393 -11.28 -14.95 7.52
CA GLU A 393 -12.01 -16.19 7.24
C GLU A 393 -12.72 -16.72 8.49
N VAL A 394 -12.03 -16.71 9.64
CA VAL A 394 -12.61 -17.14 10.91
C VAL A 394 -13.78 -16.24 11.33
N VAL A 395 -13.63 -14.94 11.10
CA VAL A 395 -14.65 -13.94 11.43
C VAL A 395 -15.89 -14.09 10.52
N LEU A 396 -15.67 -14.35 9.22
CA LEU A 396 -16.76 -14.58 8.26
C LEU A 396 -17.56 -15.84 8.57
N GLU A 397 -16.91 -16.90 9.08
CA GLU A 397 -17.63 -18.13 9.50
C GLU A 397 -18.30 -18.00 10.88
N ALA A 398 -17.67 -17.29 11.81
CA ALA A 398 -18.14 -17.23 13.20
C ALA A 398 -19.23 -16.19 13.46
N PHE A 399 -19.27 -15.10 12.68
CA PHE A 399 -20.14 -13.97 12.95
C PHE A 399 -20.96 -13.57 11.73
N PRO A 400 -22.24 -13.20 11.92
CA PRO A 400 -23.05 -12.63 10.85
C PRO A 400 -22.52 -11.25 10.43
N GLY A 401 -22.66 -10.89 9.15
CA GLY A 401 -22.13 -9.66 8.55
C GLY A 401 -22.47 -8.39 9.35
N TRP A 402 -23.66 -8.30 9.95
CA TRP A 402 -24.05 -7.12 10.71
C TRP A 402 -23.18 -6.88 11.96
N ILE A 403 -22.66 -7.94 12.60
CA ILE A 403 -21.71 -7.80 13.72
C ILE A 403 -20.35 -7.33 13.19
N ILE A 404 -19.89 -7.91 12.09
CA ILE A 404 -18.57 -7.59 11.50
C ILE A 404 -18.51 -6.11 11.11
N PHE A 405 -19.48 -5.63 10.33
CA PHE A 405 -19.51 -4.24 9.89
C PHE A 405 -19.82 -3.27 11.03
N GLY A 406 -20.65 -3.68 12.00
CA GLY A 406 -20.86 -2.93 13.24
C GLY A 406 -19.60 -2.75 14.07
N PHE A 407 -18.76 -3.78 14.17
CA PHE A 407 -17.46 -3.72 14.83
C PHE A 407 -16.55 -2.68 14.15
N PHE A 408 -16.39 -2.71 12.84
CA PHE A 408 -15.60 -1.70 12.13
C PHE A 408 -16.19 -0.30 12.29
N ALA A 409 -17.52 -0.13 12.31
CA ALA A 409 -18.16 1.16 12.54
C ALA A 409 -17.81 1.76 13.92
N VAL A 410 -17.74 0.94 14.97
CA VAL A 410 -17.32 1.38 16.32
C VAL A 410 -15.88 1.88 16.29
N PHE A 411 -14.96 1.19 15.61
CA PHE A 411 -13.58 1.66 15.48
C PHE A 411 -13.47 2.94 14.67
N MET A 412 -14.34 3.16 13.68
CA MET A 412 -14.36 4.43 12.94
C MET A 412 -14.93 5.59 13.78
N LEU A 413 -15.80 5.31 14.71
CA LEU A 413 -16.20 6.31 15.73
C LEU A 413 -15.02 6.67 16.64
N LEU A 414 -14.25 5.68 17.10
CA LEU A 414 -13.02 5.92 17.87
C LEU A 414 -11.98 6.70 17.06
N GLN A 415 -11.86 6.40 15.76
CA GLN A 415 -11.01 7.18 14.84
C GLN A 415 -11.48 8.65 14.75
N LEU A 416 -12.78 8.89 14.66
CA LEU A 416 -13.30 10.26 14.65
C LEU A 416 -12.92 11.03 15.93
N LEU A 417 -13.01 10.38 17.10
CA LEU A 417 -12.56 10.95 18.37
C LEU A 417 -11.04 11.18 18.37
N PHE A 418 -10.24 10.23 17.89
CA PHE A 418 -8.80 10.41 17.70
C PHE A 418 -8.49 11.63 16.81
N THR A 419 -9.17 11.74 15.67
CA THR A 419 -9.01 12.88 14.76
C THR A 419 -9.36 14.20 15.43
N HIS A 420 -10.42 14.22 16.22
CA HIS A 420 -10.86 15.42 16.92
C HIS A 420 -9.89 15.88 17.99
N PHE A 421 -9.53 14.99 18.92
CA PHE A 421 -8.82 15.33 20.14
C PHE A 421 -7.29 15.26 20.02
N MET A 422 -6.75 14.40 19.15
CA MET A 422 -5.32 14.12 19.14
C MET A 422 -4.61 14.54 17.86
N MET A 423 -5.27 14.47 16.71
CA MET A 423 -4.62 14.70 15.41
C MET A 423 -4.44 16.21 15.16
N PRO A 424 -3.20 16.73 15.00
CA PRO A 424 -2.98 18.10 14.56
C PRO A 424 -3.24 18.25 13.06
N GLU A 425 -3.52 19.47 12.60
CA GLU A 425 -3.44 19.79 11.18
C GLU A 425 -1.97 20.07 10.83
N THR A 426 -1.50 19.43 9.75
CA THR A 426 -0.10 19.57 9.30
C THR A 426 0.03 20.42 8.04
N LYS A 427 -1.08 20.72 7.37
CA LYS A 427 -1.08 21.55 6.17
C LYS A 427 -0.62 22.97 6.49
N GLY A 428 0.42 23.42 5.79
CA GLY A 428 0.90 24.80 5.89
C GLY A 428 1.67 25.12 7.18
N VAL A 429 1.91 24.13 8.03
CA VAL A 429 2.72 24.25 9.25
C VAL A 429 4.16 23.89 8.92
N SER A 430 5.13 24.69 9.39
CA SER A 430 6.54 24.34 9.23
C SER A 430 6.91 23.11 10.08
N LEU A 431 7.96 22.39 9.68
CA LEU A 431 8.39 21.22 10.43
C LEU A 431 8.84 21.58 11.86
N GLU A 432 9.46 22.73 12.02
CA GLU A 432 9.94 23.26 13.28
C GLU A 432 8.75 23.59 14.22
N GLU A 433 7.77 24.30 13.70
CA GLU A 433 6.54 24.65 14.45
C GLU A 433 5.75 23.38 14.83
N LEU A 434 5.67 22.40 13.93
CA LEU A 434 5.00 21.14 14.22
C LEU A 434 5.76 20.33 15.29
N GLN A 435 7.09 20.38 15.31
CA GLN A 435 7.90 19.77 16.36
C GLN A 435 7.64 20.41 17.72
N ASP A 436 7.54 21.73 17.78
CA ASP A 436 7.23 22.46 19.02
C ASP A 436 5.82 22.13 19.52
N GLN A 437 4.83 21.99 18.63
CA GLN A 437 3.47 21.55 18.98
C GLN A 437 3.41 20.09 19.45
N LEU A 438 4.31 19.24 18.94
CA LEU A 438 4.36 17.82 19.24
C LEU A 438 5.37 17.47 20.35
N ALA A 439 6.30 18.38 20.67
CA ALA A 439 7.11 18.25 21.88
C ALA A 439 6.17 18.20 23.09
N SER A 440 6.35 17.20 23.92
CA SER A 440 5.51 17.03 25.10
C SER A 440 5.57 18.30 25.95
N LYS A 441 4.41 18.85 26.30
CA LYS A 441 4.27 19.79 27.42
C LYS A 441 4.36 19.01 28.75
N ASP A 442 5.36 18.17 28.87
CA ASP A 442 5.70 17.45 30.09
C ASP A 442 6.97 18.11 30.66
N ASP A 443 6.79 19.30 31.22
CA ASP A 443 7.58 19.92 32.27
C ASP A 443 6.62 20.51 33.31
#